data_1626d9a247f4a9efa3546581101f973e
#
_entry.id   1626d9a247f4a9efa3546581101f973e
#
_cell.length_a   1.000
_cell.length_b   1.000
_cell.length_c   1.000
_cell.angle_alpha   90.00
_cell.angle_beta   90.00
_cell.angle_gamma   90.00
#
_symmetry.space_group_name_H-M   'P 1'
#
loop_
_entity.id
_entity.type
_entity.pdbx_description
1 polymer ?
#
loop_
_entity_poly.entity_id
_entity_poly.type
_entity_poly.pdbx_seq_one_letter_code
_entity_poly.pdbx_strand_id
1 'polypeptide(L)'
;MTHPLQTSWTLYYQQPNPDDTDNKDYASSIHKIGKFDTVEDFWQFYSHLKRPNEITESIEFHIFRNDIRGMWEDEENRNGGKWILFLRKEYSPQYWEKTVLSLIGELIHEDVLGAVIAIRADTDILSFWTREGRGPTTDSTLQNIAESISRALDLPNDTQLKFKQHFENNKNNTARDQRRLFSYKVVNNGANPNGQSKNQRMRDKRSPGKQQQKPKS
;
A
#
# COMPACT_ATOMS: atom_id res chain seq x y z
N MET A 1 -2.94 0.17 -34.31
CA MET A 1 -1.92 -0.58 -33.53
C MET A 1 -2.31 -0.44 -32.08
N THR A 2 -2.32 -1.54 -31.33
CA THR A 2 -2.60 -1.54 -29.87
C THR A 2 -1.28 -1.66 -29.13
N HIS A 3 -1.19 -1.05 -27.93
CA HIS A 3 0.00 -1.07 -27.08
C HIS A 3 -0.26 -1.99 -25.88
N PRO A 4 0.27 -3.24 -25.90
CA PRO A 4 0.03 -4.19 -24.83
C PRO A 4 0.71 -3.74 -23.53
N LEU A 5 0.03 -3.97 -22.40
CA LEU A 5 0.59 -3.85 -21.07
C LEU A 5 1.38 -5.11 -20.71
N GLN A 6 2.30 -5.03 -19.77
CA GLN A 6 3.06 -6.17 -19.29
C GLN A 6 2.16 -7.20 -18.57
N THR A 7 1.14 -6.72 -17.88
CA THR A 7 0.18 -7.53 -17.11
C THR A 7 -1.22 -7.04 -17.39
N SER A 8 -2.20 -7.94 -17.43
CA SER A 8 -3.62 -7.53 -17.46
C SER A 8 -4.07 -7.01 -16.11
N TRP A 9 -4.97 -6.04 -16.11
CA TRP A 9 -5.51 -5.40 -14.92
C TRP A 9 -7.02 -5.41 -14.95
N THR A 10 -7.63 -5.45 -13.78
CA THR A 10 -9.09 -5.37 -13.62
C THR A 10 -9.45 -4.22 -12.69
N LEU A 11 -10.40 -3.41 -13.12
CA LEU A 11 -11.03 -2.36 -12.33
C LEU A 11 -12.32 -2.89 -11.70
N TYR A 12 -12.51 -2.54 -10.42
CA TYR A 12 -13.76 -2.82 -9.69
C TYR A 12 -14.18 -1.57 -8.91
N TYR A 13 -15.44 -1.55 -8.51
CA TYR A 13 -15.92 -0.65 -7.49
C TYR A 13 -16.67 -1.44 -6.41
N GLN A 14 -16.70 -0.88 -5.23
CA GLN A 14 -17.47 -1.39 -4.11
C GLN A 14 -18.22 -0.25 -3.45
N GLN A 15 -19.51 -0.42 -3.27
CA GLN A 15 -20.32 0.47 -2.47
C GLN A 15 -20.63 -0.23 -1.14
N PRO A 16 -20.06 0.23 -0.01
CA PRO A 16 -20.37 -0.34 1.29
C PRO A 16 -21.86 -0.24 1.58
N ASN A 17 -22.48 -1.33 1.99
CA ASN A 17 -23.85 -1.31 2.46
C ASN A 17 -23.84 -0.86 3.94
N PRO A 18 -24.45 0.31 4.27
CA PRO A 18 -24.49 0.81 5.66
C PRO A 18 -25.23 -0.13 6.61
N ASP A 19 -26.13 -0.96 6.09
CA ASP A 19 -26.95 -1.88 6.88
C ASP A 19 -26.29 -3.26 7.10
N ASP A 20 -25.19 -3.55 6.39
CA ASP A 20 -24.46 -4.83 6.54
C ASP A 20 -23.46 -4.75 7.68
N THR A 21 -23.93 -4.95 8.91
CA THR A 21 -23.10 -4.94 10.12
C THR A 21 -22.19 -6.18 10.24
N ASP A 22 -22.47 -7.24 9.49
CA ASP A 22 -21.81 -8.54 9.63
C ASP A 22 -20.78 -8.84 8.53
N ASN A 23 -20.61 -7.94 7.54
CA ASN A 23 -19.75 -8.16 6.36
C ASN A 23 -20.00 -9.50 5.62
N LYS A 24 -21.18 -10.08 5.76
CA LYS A 24 -21.48 -11.40 5.20
C LYS A 24 -21.50 -11.42 3.68
N ASP A 25 -21.71 -10.27 3.06
CA ASP A 25 -21.82 -10.10 1.61
C ASP A 25 -20.72 -9.26 0.98
N TYR A 26 -19.55 -9.14 1.66
CA TYR A 26 -18.44 -8.33 1.13
C TYR A 26 -18.06 -8.71 -0.31
N ALA A 27 -18.01 -10.01 -0.59
CA ALA A 27 -17.66 -10.53 -1.91
C ALA A 27 -18.67 -10.11 -3.00
N SER A 28 -19.97 -10.08 -2.67
CA SER A 28 -21.04 -9.71 -3.59
C SER A 28 -21.13 -8.21 -3.82
N SER A 29 -20.58 -7.39 -2.92
CA SER A 29 -20.56 -5.93 -3.04
C SER A 29 -19.45 -5.41 -3.95
N ILE A 30 -18.51 -6.25 -4.37
CA ILE A 30 -17.42 -5.89 -5.31
C ILE A 30 -17.90 -6.14 -6.74
N HIS A 31 -18.08 -5.08 -7.50
CA HIS A 31 -18.56 -5.12 -8.88
C HIS A 31 -17.44 -4.85 -9.87
N LYS A 32 -17.29 -5.73 -10.87
CA LYS A 32 -16.31 -5.58 -11.93
C LYS A 32 -16.75 -4.48 -12.90
N ILE A 33 -15.86 -3.51 -13.15
CA ILE A 33 -16.03 -2.48 -14.18
C ILE A 33 -15.54 -3.01 -15.53
N GLY A 34 -14.29 -3.50 -15.56
CA GLY A 34 -13.69 -4.02 -16.77
C GLY A 34 -12.31 -4.58 -16.55
N LYS A 35 -11.88 -5.44 -17.49
CA LYS A 35 -10.52 -5.97 -17.57
C LYS A 35 -9.88 -5.47 -18.83
N PHE A 36 -8.61 -5.14 -18.76
CA PHE A 36 -7.84 -4.62 -19.90
C PHE A 36 -6.39 -5.12 -19.82
N ASP A 37 -5.75 -5.21 -20.98
CA ASP A 37 -4.35 -5.60 -21.16
C ASP A 37 -3.63 -4.72 -22.20
N THR A 38 -4.30 -3.65 -22.66
CA THR A 38 -3.73 -2.65 -23.57
C THR A 38 -3.92 -1.24 -23.00
N VAL A 39 -3.10 -0.29 -23.44
CA VAL A 39 -3.22 1.12 -23.09
C VAL A 39 -4.54 1.69 -23.58
N GLU A 40 -4.98 1.31 -24.77
CA GLU A 40 -6.22 1.78 -25.39
C GLU A 40 -7.44 1.33 -24.58
N ASP A 41 -7.50 0.05 -24.20
CA ASP A 41 -8.60 -0.48 -23.40
C ASP A 41 -8.62 0.14 -21.99
N PHE A 42 -7.45 0.37 -21.39
CA PHE A 42 -7.37 1.12 -20.14
C PHE A 42 -8.08 2.46 -20.23
N TRP A 43 -7.76 3.26 -21.26
CA TRP A 43 -8.37 4.59 -21.42
C TRP A 43 -9.85 4.52 -21.78
N GLN A 44 -10.33 3.46 -22.43
CA GLN A 44 -11.76 3.25 -22.66
C GLN A 44 -12.55 3.16 -21.35
N PHE A 45 -12.00 2.52 -20.31
CA PHE A 45 -12.63 2.46 -19.01
C PHE A 45 -12.35 3.72 -18.19
N TYR A 46 -11.08 4.05 -18.03
CA TYR A 46 -10.65 5.05 -17.05
C TYR A 46 -11.14 6.47 -17.35
N SER A 47 -11.23 6.85 -18.62
CA SER A 47 -11.72 8.16 -19.03
C SER A 47 -13.21 8.41 -18.71
N HIS A 48 -13.98 7.35 -18.50
CA HIS A 48 -15.41 7.44 -18.16
C HIS A 48 -15.69 7.31 -16.66
N LEU A 49 -14.67 7.02 -15.84
CA LEU A 49 -14.83 6.93 -14.40
C LEU A 49 -14.86 8.33 -13.77
N LYS A 50 -15.77 8.52 -12.82
CA LYS A 50 -15.73 9.70 -11.95
C LYS A 50 -14.44 9.75 -11.16
N ARG A 51 -13.91 10.94 -10.96
CA ARG A 51 -12.75 11.17 -10.12
C ARG A 51 -13.13 11.12 -8.63
N PRO A 52 -12.20 10.79 -7.73
CA PRO A 52 -12.48 10.73 -6.29
C PRO A 52 -13.17 11.97 -5.71
N ASN A 53 -12.83 13.16 -6.20
CA ASN A 53 -13.41 14.43 -5.75
C ASN A 53 -14.80 14.74 -6.32
N GLU A 54 -15.29 13.97 -7.28
CA GLU A 54 -16.61 14.09 -7.88
C GLU A 54 -17.64 13.18 -7.18
N ILE A 55 -17.20 12.43 -6.17
CA ILE A 55 -18.01 11.45 -5.47
C ILE A 55 -18.27 11.93 -4.06
N THR A 56 -19.54 11.94 -3.68
CA THR A 56 -20.02 12.38 -2.36
C THR A 56 -20.36 11.21 -1.42
N GLU A 57 -20.63 10.04 -2.01
CA GLU A 57 -20.95 8.83 -1.25
C GLU A 57 -19.70 8.06 -0.85
N SER A 58 -19.83 7.23 0.20
CA SER A 58 -18.79 6.27 0.52
C SER A 58 -18.72 5.18 -0.54
N ILE A 59 -17.59 5.10 -1.25
CA ILE A 59 -17.33 4.10 -2.28
C ILE A 59 -15.85 3.73 -2.27
N GLU A 60 -15.54 2.56 -2.80
CA GLU A 60 -14.17 2.13 -3.02
C GLU A 60 -13.93 1.84 -4.49
N PHE A 61 -12.83 2.31 -5.05
CA PHE A 61 -12.33 1.88 -6.35
C PHE A 61 -11.12 0.98 -6.17
N HIS A 62 -11.12 -0.12 -6.91
CA HIS A 62 -10.06 -1.10 -6.86
C HIS A 62 -9.44 -1.26 -8.24
N ILE A 63 -8.13 -1.45 -8.28
CA ILE A 63 -7.38 -1.91 -9.45
C ILE A 63 -6.47 -3.06 -9.02
N PHE A 64 -6.61 -4.22 -9.66
CA PHE A 64 -5.82 -5.40 -9.32
C PHE A 64 -5.30 -6.11 -10.57
N ARG A 65 -4.15 -6.80 -10.41
CA ARG A 65 -3.58 -7.66 -11.46
C ARG A 65 -4.54 -8.80 -11.79
N ASN A 66 -4.65 -9.11 -13.08
CA ASN A 66 -5.49 -10.20 -13.58
C ASN A 66 -6.95 -10.08 -13.08
N ASP A 67 -7.46 -11.13 -12.47
CA ASP A 67 -8.80 -11.18 -11.89
C ASP A 67 -8.78 -11.26 -10.36
N ILE A 68 -7.65 -10.87 -9.73
CA ILE A 68 -7.54 -10.77 -8.26
C ILE A 68 -8.54 -9.71 -7.79
N ARG A 69 -9.22 -10.00 -6.69
CA ARG A 69 -10.14 -9.06 -6.03
C ARG A 69 -9.52 -8.52 -4.76
N GLY A 70 -9.87 -7.32 -4.38
CA GLY A 70 -9.43 -6.67 -3.13
C GLY A 70 -10.08 -7.31 -1.89
N MET A 71 -9.92 -8.63 -1.76
CA MET A 71 -10.46 -9.45 -0.68
C MET A 71 -9.33 -10.25 -0.04
N TRP A 72 -9.33 -10.31 1.28
CA TRP A 72 -8.30 -11.07 2.01
C TRP A 72 -8.51 -12.60 1.91
N GLU A 73 -9.71 -13.04 1.52
CA GLU A 73 -10.04 -14.44 1.24
C GLU A 73 -9.47 -14.95 -0.08
N ASP A 74 -9.14 -14.04 -0.99
CA ASP A 74 -8.51 -14.39 -2.25
C ASP A 74 -7.12 -14.99 -1.98
N GLU A 75 -6.81 -16.12 -2.63
CA GLU A 75 -5.62 -16.91 -2.34
C GLU A 75 -4.34 -16.08 -2.43
N GLU A 76 -4.25 -15.22 -3.45
CA GLU A 76 -3.11 -14.34 -3.68
C GLU A 76 -2.92 -13.29 -2.57
N ASN A 77 -3.99 -12.91 -1.87
CA ASN A 77 -3.95 -11.91 -0.80
C ASN A 77 -3.79 -12.52 0.60
N ARG A 78 -4.05 -13.83 0.75
CA ARG A 78 -4.22 -14.48 2.06
C ARG A 78 -3.06 -14.27 3.01
N ASN A 79 -1.83 -14.36 2.51
CA ASN A 79 -0.62 -14.22 3.32
C ASN A 79 -0.07 -12.79 3.33
N GLY A 80 -0.73 -11.89 2.61
CA GLY A 80 -0.30 -10.53 2.38
C GLY A 80 -0.75 -9.54 3.44
N GLY A 81 -0.64 -8.29 3.04
CA GLY A 81 -1.09 -7.14 3.80
C GLY A 81 -1.31 -5.93 2.90
N LYS A 82 -1.40 -4.78 3.50
CA LYS A 82 -1.54 -3.54 2.74
C LYS A 82 -0.78 -2.38 3.36
N TRP A 83 -0.11 -1.61 2.52
CA TRP A 83 0.39 -0.30 2.84
C TRP A 83 -0.74 0.72 2.75
N ILE A 84 -0.88 1.59 3.74
CA ILE A 84 -1.99 2.52 3.90
C ILE A 84 -1.43 3.95 3.93
N LEU A 85 -2.03 4.80 3.10
CA LEU A 85 -1.80 6.23 3.03
C LEU A 85 -3.12 6.96 3.24
N PHE A 86 -3.16 7.88 4.20
CA PHE A 86 -4.31 8.75 4.43
C PHE A 86 -4.17 10.02 3.60
N LEU A 87 -5.20 10.33 2.81
CA LEU A 87 -5.19 11.44 1.87
C LEU A 87 -6.21 12.50 2.25
N ARG A 88 -5.78 13.76 2.24
CA ARG A 88 -6.72 14.88 2.23
C ARG A 88 -7.46 14.90 0.89
N LYS A 89 -8.71 15.28 0.91
CA LYS A 89 -9.64 15.27 -0.24
C LYS A 89 -9.07 15.92 -1.51
N GLU A 90 -8.38 17.03 -1.34
CA GLU A 90 -7.81 17.81 -2.44
C GLU A 90 -6.72 17.04 -3.22
N TYR A 91 -6.06 16.07 -2.57
CA TYR A 91 -4.97 15.29 -3.20
C TYR A 91 -5.41 13.94 -3.73
N SER A 92 -6.58 13.44 -3.33
CA SER A 92 -7.06 12.11 -3.68
C SER A 92 -7.14 11.85 -5.19
N PRO A 93 -7.64 12.76 -6.03
CA PRO A 93 -7.68 12.53 -7.47
C PRO A 93 -6.30 12.34 -8.08
N GLN A 94 -5.36 13.20 -7.69
CA GLN A 94 -3.99 13.16 -8.21
C GLN A 94 -3.26 11.89 -7.78
N TYR A 95 -3.35 11.51 -6.49
CA TYR A 95 -2.67 10.32 -6.00
C TYR A 95 -3.32 9.04 -6.52
N TRP A 96 -4.64 9.01 -6.71
CA TRP A 96 -5.29 7.88 -7.35
C TRP A 96 -4.84 7.70 -8.80
N GLU A 97 -4.84 8.75 -9.59
CA GLU A 97 -4.38 8.70 -10.98
C GLU A 97 -2.91 8.26 -11.08
N LYS A 98 -2.01 8.88 -10.28
CA LYS A 98 -0.62 8.45 -10.20
C LYS A 98 -0.50 6.97 -9.83
N THR A 99 -1.30 6.48 -8.89
CA THR A 99 -1.31 5.08 -8.47
C THR A 99 -1.68 4.15 -9.62
N VAL A 100 -2.80 4.43 -10.28
CA VAL A 100 -3.27 3.61 -11.39
C VAL A 100 -2.23 3.57 -12.52
N LEU A 101 -1.73 4.72 -12.94
CA LEU A 101 -0.72 4.82 -13.99
C LEU A 101 0.61 4.14 -13.61
N SER A 102 1.02 4.25 -12.33
CA SER A 102 2.25 3.62 -11.85
C SER A 102 2.12 2.10 -11.76
N LEU A 103 0.94 1.58 -11.43
CA LEU A 103 0.69 0.13 -11.41
C LEU A 103 0.71 -0.45 -12.82
N ILE A 104 -0.04 0.11 -13.76
CA ILE A 104 -0.09 -0.41 -15.14
C ILE A 104 1.23 -0.20 -15.88
N GLY A 105 2.01 0.81 -15.47
CA GLY A 105 3.35 1.09 -16.00
C GLY A 105 4.47 0.33 -15.27
N GLU A 106 4.16 -0.60 -14.35
CA GLU A 106 5.11 -1.43 -13.58
C GLU A 106 6.19 -0.61 -12.84
N LEU A 107 5.83 0.59 -12.37
CA LEU A 107 6.74 1.47 -11.62
C LEU A 107 6.75 1.17 -10.11
N ILE A 108 5.77 0.39 -9.63
CA ILE A 108 5.66 -0.08 -8.26
C ILE A 108 6.12 -1.54 -8.20
N HIS A 109 6.68 -1.94 -7.07
CA HIS A 109 7.24 -3.27 -6.85
C HIS A 109 6.26 -4.39 -7.28
N GLU A 110 6.79 -5.44 -7.88
CA GLU A 110 6.01 -6.56 -8.47
C GLU A 110 5.14 -7.33 -7.48
N ASP A 111 5.52 -7.34 -6.20
CA ASP A 111 4.72 -7.96 -5.13
C ASP A 111 3.47 -7.13 -4.76
N VAL A 112 3.30 -5.95 -5.33
CA VAL A 112 2.05 -5.21 -5.21
C VAL A 112 1.04 -5.77 -6.21
N LEU A 113 0.01 -6.41 -5.67
CA LEU A 113 -1.05 -7.06 -6.45
C LEU A 113 -2.09 -6.08 -6.96
N GLY A 114 -2.23 -4.94 -6.27
CA GLY A 114 -3.20 -3.93 -6.64
C GLY A 114 -3.32 -2.81 -5.61
N ALA A 115 -4.26 -1.92 -5.84
CA ALA A 115 -4.56 -0.82 -4.95
C ALA A 115 -6.06 -0.58 -4.82
N VAL A 116 -6.43 0.00 -3.68
CA VAL A 116 -7.80 0.43 -3.36
C VAL A 116 -7.76 1.86 -2.88
N ILE A 117 -8.60 2.72 -3.44
CA ILE A 117 -8.93 4.01 -2.83
C ILE A 117 -10.32 3.95 -2.23
N ALA A 118 -10.41 4.17 -0.92
CA ALA A 118 -11.66 4.24 -0.18
C ALA A 118 -12.02 5.71 0.02
N ILE A 119 -13.10 6.16 -0.62
CA ILE A 119 -13.61 7.51 -0.50
C ILE A 119 -14.51 7.56 0.73
N ARG A 120 -14.20 8.46 1.65
CA ARG A 120 -14.88 8.63 2.93
C ARG A 120 -15.24 10.10 3.13
N ALA A 121 -15.98 10.43 4.19
CA ALA A 121 -16.45 11.79 4.44
C ALA A 121 -15.30 12.82 4.55
N ASP A 122 -14.35 12.58 5.44
CA ASP A 122 -13.31 13.57 5.79
C ASP A 122 -11.94 13.30 5.18
N THR A 123 -11.56 12.03 5.10
CA THR A 123 -10.20 11.61 4.69
C THR A 123 -10.31 10.36 3.85
N ASP A 124 -9.72 10.37 2.67
CA ASP A 124 -9.68 9.20 1.82
C ASP A 124 -8.52 8.29 2.21
N ILE A 125 -8.67 7.02 1.94
CA ILE A 125 -7.69 6.00 2.31
C ILE A 125 -7.22 5.30 1.03
N LEU A 126 -5.95 5.50 0.68
CA LEU A 126 -5.31 4.79 -0.40
C LEU A 126 -4.50 3.63 0.18
N SER A 127 -4.71 2.43 -0.33
CA SER A 127 -4.01 1.24 0.13
C SER A 127 -3.45 0.41 -1.03
N PHE A 128 -2.23 -0.10 -0.84
CA PHE A 128 -1.51 -0.95 -1.79
C PHE A 128 -1.44 -2.35 -1.21
N TRP A 129 -2.03 -3.32 -1.87
CA TRP A 129 -2.12 -4.69 -1.42
C TRP A 129 -0.92 -5.49 -1.90
N THR A 130 -0.31 -6.24 -0.98
CA THR A 130 0.91 -7.00 -1.23
C THR A 130 0.65 -8.50 -1.16
N ARG A 131 1.40 -9.28 -1.95
CA ARG A 131 1.37 -10.74 -1.94
C ARG A 131 1.81 -11.30 -0.60
N GLU A 132 2.84 -10.73 -0.03
CA GLU A 132 3.44 -11.17 1.21
C GLU A 132 3.22 -10.17 2.34
N GLY A 133 3.03 -10.71 3.56
CA GLY A 133 2.93 -9.96 4.79
C GLY A 133 4.27 -9.84 5.52
N ARG A 134 4.21 -9.40 6.79
CA ARG A 134 5.38 -9.28 7.66
C ARG A 134 5.96 -10.62 8.03
N GLY A 135 7.29 -10.73 8.00
CA GLY A 135 8.05 -11.89 8.46
C GLY A 135 9.54 -11.60 8.49
N PRO A 136 10.34 -12.49 9.11
CA PRO A 136 11.79 -12.28 9.24
C PRO A 136 12.52 -12.14 7.89
N THR A 137 11.98 -12.72 6.84
CA THR A 137 12.57 -12.72 5.49
C THR A 137 11.91 -11.67 4.57
N THR A 138 10.76 -11.11 4.93
CA THR A 138 9.97 -10.23 4.07
C THR A 138 10.02 -8.75 4.48
N ASP A 139 10.53 -8.41 5.67
CA ASP A 139 10.57 -7.02 6.14
C ASP A 139 11.40 -6.11 5.21
N SER A 140 12.48 -6.60 4.59
CA SER A 140 13.25 -5.85 3.59
C SER A 140 12.47 -5.62 2.30
N THR A 141 11.72 -6.62 1.84
CA THR A 141 10.83 -6.51 0.67
C THR A 141 9.74 -5.50 0.93
N LEU A 142 9.11 -5.52 2.11
CA LEU A 142 8.10 -4.53 2.48
C LEU A 142 8.67 -3.10 2.49
N GLN A 143 9.92 -2.92 2.95
CA GLN A 143 10.57 -1.63 2.86
C GLN A 143 10.78 -1.19 1.41
N ASN A 144 11.28 -2.07 0.53
CA ASN A 144 11.47 -1.79 -0.89
C ASN A 144 10.14 -1.43 -1.58
N ILE A 145 9.05 -2.11 -1.19
CA ILE A 145 7.70 -1.77 -1.67
C ILE A 145 7.33 -0.35 -1.26
N ALA A 146 7.50 0.01 0.02
CA ALA A 146 7.18 1.36 0.51
C ALA A 146 8.02 2.43 -0.19
N GLU A 147 9.30 2.16 -0.47
CA GLU A 147 10.19 3.04 -1.22
C GLU A 147 9.72 3.19 -2.68
N SER A 148 9.32 2.10 -3.33
CA SER A 148 8.79 2.14 -4.70
C SER A 148 7.50 2.95 -4.79
N ILE A 149 6.57 2.77 -3.85
CA ILE A 149 5.34 3.56 -3.73
C ILE A 149 5.67 5.04 -3.54
N SER A 150 6.57 5.33 -2.60
CA SER A 150 6.98 6.71 -2.30
C SER A 150 7.53 7.42 -3.53
N ARG A 151 8.37 6.74 -4.30
CA ARG A 151 8.99 7.26 -5.52
C ARG A 151 7.97 7.43 -6.64
N ALA A 152 7.14 6.41 -6.87
CA ALA A 152 6.14 6.42 -7.94
C ALA A 152 5.10 7.52 -7.76
N LEU A 153 4.72 7.80 -6.51
CA LEU A 153 3.76 8.84 -6.16
C LEU A 153 4.39 10.22 -5.91
N ASP A 154 5.73 10.31 -5.84
CA ASP A 154 6.44 11.52 -5.46
C ASP A 154 5.93 12.06 -4.10
N LEU A 155 5.93 11.16 -3.09
CA LEU A 155 5.41 11.52 -1.78
C LEU A 155 6.34 12.52 -1.08
N PRO A 156 5.79 13.54 -0.40
CA PRO A 156 6.57 14.48 0.38
C PRO A 156 7.37 13.80 1.50
N ASN A 157 8.49 14.44 1.89
CA ASN A 157 9.23 14.05 3.08
C ASN A 157 8.31 14.01 4.30
N ASP A 158 8.62 13.13 5.22
CA ASP A 158 7.88 12.91 6.45
C ASP A 158 6.48 12.27 6.27
N THR A 159 6.06 11.99 5.04
CA THR A 159 4.85 11.19 4.80
C THR A 159 4.98 9.82 5.44
N GLN A 160 3.94 9.36 6.13
CA GLN A 160 3.91 8.06 6.78
C GLN A 160 3.05 7.07 5.99
N LEU A 161 3.67 5.97 5.57
CA LEU A 161 2.99 4.77 5.11
C LEU A 161 2.89 3.79 6.27
N LYS A 162 1.69 3.22 6.50
CA LYS A 162 1.45 2.24 7.57
C LYS A 162 1.13 0.89 6.96
N PHE A 163 1.83 -0.15 7.36
CA PHE A 163 1.55 -1.51 6.91
C PHE A 163 0.61 -2.23 7.88
N LYS A 164 -0.42 -2.87 7.34
CA LYS A 164 -1.36 -3.73 8.07
C LYS A 164 -1.43 -5.08 7.38
N GLN A 165 -1.14 -6.16 8.11
CA GLN A 165 -1.31 -7.53 7.62
C GLN A 165 -2.80 -7.89 7.52
N HIS A 166 -3.18 -8.68 6.50
CA HIS A 166 -4.58 -9.09 6.29
C HIS A 166 -5.05 -10.07 7.35
N PHE A 167 -4.18 -10.99 7.75
CA PHE A 167 -4.49 -12.01 8.74
C PHE A 167 -3.60 -11.88 9.97
N GLU A 168 -4.18 -11.46 11.06
CA GLU A 168 -3.68 -11.76 12.40
C GLU A 168 -4.62 -12.78 13.05
N ASN A 169 -4.74 -13.96 12.43
CA ASN A 169 -5.43 -15.10 13.02
C ASN A 169 -4.55 -15.83 14.04
N ASN A 170 -3.96 -15.10 14.98
CA ASN A 170 -3.45 -15.72 16.17
C ASN A 170 -4.40 -15.38 17.32
N LYS A 171 -5.16 -16.39 17.77
CA LYS A 171 -5.96 -16.34 19.01
C LYS A 171 -5.13 -15.98 20.25
N ASN A 172 -3.82 -15.78 20.09
CA ASN A 172 -2.85 -15.37 21.10
C ASN A 172 -2.34 -13.94 20.89
N ASN A 173 -2.86 -13.18 19.92
CA ASN A 173 -2.45 -11.79 19.73
C ASN A 173 -2.93 -10.94 20.89
N THR A 174 -2.01 -10.64 21.79
CA THR A 174 -2.23 -9.66 22.85
C THR A 174 -2.38 -8.28 22.21
N ALA A 175 -3.13 -7.39 22.85
CA ALA A 175 -3.28 -5.97 22.45
C ALA A 175 -1.93 -5.25 22.24
N ARG A 176 -0.81 -5.88 22.57
CA ARG A 176 0.56 -5.41 22.39
C ARG A 176 1.08 -5.62 20.98
N ASP A 177 0.64 -6.68 20.28
CA ASP A 177 1.08 -7.00 18.91
C ASP A 177 0.32 -6.16 17.87
N GLN A 178 -0.94 -5.81 18.14
CA GLN A 178 -1.72 -4.88 17.33
C GLN A 178 -1.13 -3.45 17.30
N ARG A 179 -0.29 -3.08 18.26
CA ARG A 179 0.36 -1.75 18.32
C ARG A 179 1.67 -1.65 17.54
N ARG A 180 2.19 -2.74 17.02
CA ARG A 180 3.38 -2.73 16.16
C ARG A 180 2.99 -2.65 14.69
N LEU A 181 2.28 -1.61 14.31
CA LEU A 181 2.14 -1.26 12.89
C LEU A 181 3.55 -0.99 12.35
N PHE A 182 3.96 -1.79 11.39
CA PHE A 182 5.17 -1.47 10.63
C PHE A 182 4.89 -0.16 9.89
N SER A 183 5.76 0.82 10.05
CA SER A 183 5.60 2.13 9.42
C SER A 183 6.88 2.50 8.68
N TYR A 184 6.70 3.04 7.49
CA TYR A 184 7.75 3.63 6.69
C TYR A 184 7.55 5.14 6.64
N LYS A 185 8.61 5.88 6.94
CA LYS A 185 8.64 7.34 6.83
C LYS A 185 9.43 7.72 5.60
N VAL A 186 8.80 8.47 4.70
CA VAL A 186 9.43 8.94 3.47
C VAL A 186 10.58 9.88 3.79
N VAL A 187 11.75 9.55 3.27
CA VAL A 187 12.95 10.40 3.31
C VAL A 187 13.47 10.52 1.89
N ASN A 188 13.15 11.62 1.22
CA ASN A 188 13.74 11.93 -0.07
C ASN A 188 15.17 12.45 0.20
N ASN A 189 16.15 11.58 0.12
CA ASN A 189 17.52 12.03 0.01
C ASN A 189 17.61 12.79 -1.30
N GLY A 190 17.59 14.12 -1.23
CA GLY A 190 17.81 14.97 -2.40
C GLY A 190 18.98 14.39 -3.18
N ALA A 191 18.82 14.26 -4.48
CA ALA A 191 19.76 13.60 -5.38
C ALA A 191 21.20 13.95 -5.02
N ASN A 192 21.88 13.04 -4.35
CA ASN A 192 23.31 13.13 -4.11
C ASN A 192 23.98 12.46 -5.31
N PRO A 193 24.65 13.20 -6.23
CA PRO A 193 25.26 12.61 -7.42
C PRO A 193 26.43 11.67 -7.09
N ASN A 194 26.81 11.54 -5.81
CA ASN A 194 27.85 10.63 -5.34
C ASN A 194 27.24 9.60 -4.39
N GLY A 195 26.78 8.49 -4.95
CA GLY A 195 26.12 7.34 -4.29
C GLY A 195 26.84 6.75 -3.07
N GLN A 196 26.82 7.45 -1.93
CA GLN A 196 27.16 6.93 -0.64
C GLN A 196 25.97 7.04 0.31
N SER A 197 25.32 5.91 0.54
CA SER A 197 24.24 5.72 1.50
C SER A 197 24.69 6.11 2.92
N LYS A 198 23.99 7.07 3.55
CA LYS A 198 24.24 7.52 4.92
C LYS A 198 23.66 6.60 6.00
N ASN A 199 23.25 5.37 5.66
CA ASN A 199 22.60 4.45 6.63
C ASN A 199 23.58 3.65 7.52
N GLN A 200 24.89 4.00 7.55
CA GLN A 200 25.90 3.24 8.34
C GLN A 200 26.38 3.92 9.63
N ARG A 201 25.74 5.00 10.10
CA ARG A 201 26.23 5.76 11.28
C ARG A 201 25.46 5.61 12.58
N MET A 202 24.63 4.60 12.77
CA MET A 202 23.92 4.40 14.06
C MET A 202 24.31 3.09 14.81
N ARG A 203 25.42 2.45 14.49
CA ARG A 203 25.85 1.21 15.19
C ARG A 203 27.04 1.32 16.12
N ASP A 204 27.74 2.45 16.21
CA ASP A 204 28.96 2.58 17.02
C ASP A 204 28.87 3.64 18.11
N LYS A 205 27.94 3.49 19.05
CA LYS A 205 28.04 4.11 20.40
C LYS A 205 27.64 3.12 21.47
N ARG A 206 28.44 2.06 21.64
CA ARG A 206 28.52 1.36 22.93
C ARG A 206 29.79 1.83 23.63
N SER A 207 29.61 2.62 24.66
CA SER A 207 30.66 3.06 25.57
C SER A 207 31.31 1.87 26.29
N PRO A 208 32.64 1.84 26.48
CA PRO A 208 33.29 0.81 27.26
C PRO A 208 33.00 0.98 28.75
N GLY A 209 32.64 -0.14 29.39
CA GLY A 209 32.32 -0.19 30.81
C GLY A 209 33.50 0.21 31.70
N LYS A 210 33.20 1.02 32.72
CA LYS A 210 34.09 1.34 33.82
C LYS A 210 34.30 0.08 34.68
N GLN A 211 35.51 -0.46 34.69
CA GLN A 211 35.98 -1.39 35.73
C GLN A 211 36.12 -0.63 37.06
N GLN A 212 35.33 -0.99 38.03
CA GLN A 212 35.59 -0.60 39.42
C GLN A 212 36.60 -1.56 40.04
N GLN A 213 37.78 -1.04 40.36
CA GLN A 213 38.75 -1.68 41.26
C GLN A 213 38.22 -1.62 42.70
N LYS A 214 38.19 -2.77 43.38
CA LYS A 214 38.02 -2.87 44.82
C LYS A 214 39.39 -2.66 45.52
N PRO A 215 39.46 -1.87 46.60
CA PRO A 215 40.68 -1.84 47.45
C PRO A 215 40.71 -3.04 48.39
N LYS A 216 41.90 -3.61 48.54
CA LYS A 216 42.26 -4.58 49.59
C LYS A 216 42.63 -3.83 50.86
N SER A 217 42.07 -4.22 51.95
CA SER A 217 42.71 -4.30 53.29
C SER A 217 41.84 -5.20 54.15
#